data_6eb232b0461044dd7df569b5d918e9a0
#
_entry.id   6eb232b0461044dd7df569b5d918e9a0
#
_cell.length_a   1.000
_cell.length_b   1.000
_cell.length_c   1.000
_cell.angle_alpha   90.00
_cell.angle_beta   90.00
_cell.angle_gamma   90.00
#
_symmetry.space_group_name_H-M   'P 1'
#
loop_
_entity.id
_entity.type
_entity.pdbx_description
1 polymer ?
#
loop_
_entity_poly.entity_id
_entity_poly.type
_entity_poly.pdbx_seq_one_letter_code
_entity_poly.pdbx_strand_id
1 'polypeptide(L)'
;MKIYNIILLNKSGGIISEQLCGSVTEICKYLDEKYDLDAKDMRKFIVTSFAVNTKLYYQFADGRSLRISQHKADATVQLHGCW
;
A
#
# COMPACT_ATOMS: atom_id res chain seq x y z
N MET A 1 4.45 -2.27 15.72
CA MET A 1 3.56 -2.80 14.69
C MET A 1 3.46 -1.81 13.53
N LYS A 2 3.47 -2.31 12.33
CA LYS A 2 3.34 -1.47 11.14
C LYS A 2 2.03 -1.76 10.44
N ILE A 3 1.40 -0.70 9.94
CA ILE A 3 0.19 -0.81 9.15
C ILE A 3 0.47 -0.16 7.80
N TYR A 4 -0.01 -0.80 6.76
CA TYR A 4 0.17 -0.33 5.39
C TYR A 4 -1.17 0.03 4.80
N ASN A 5 -1.25 1.19 4.18
CA ASN A 5 -2.47 1.66 3.54
C ASN A 5 -2.25 1.67 2.03
N ILE A 6 -3.07 0.91 1.33
CA ILE A 6 -3.00 0.81 -0.13
C ILE A 6 -4.17 1.59 -0.71
N ILE A 7 -3.86 2.63 -1.45
CA ILE A 7 -4.88 3.48 -2.05
C ILE A 7 -4.76 3.39 -3.56
N LEU A 8 -5.86 3.04 -4.23
CA LEU A 8 -5.91 3.06 -5.68
C LEU A 8 -6.46 4.41 -6.12
N LEU A 9 -5.70 5.08 -6.96
CA LEU A 9 -6.04 6.40 -7.48
C LEU A 9 -6.38 6.31 -8.95
N ASN A 10 -7.38 7.07 -9.38
CA ASN A 10 -7.72 7.15 -10.79
C ASN A 10 -6.75 8.09 -11.51
N LYS A 11 -6.94 8.22 -12.82
CA LYS A 11 -6.05 8.99 -13.67
C LYS A 11 -5.96 10.46 -13.25
N SER A 12 -7.02 11.01 -12.67
CA SER A 12 -7.03 12.41 -12.22
C SER A 12 -6.66 12.58 -10.74
N GLY A 13 -6.28 11.50 -10.07
CA GLY A 13 -5.85 11.56 -8.67
C GLY A 13 -6.94 11.31 -7.65
N GLY A 14 -8.17 11.00 -8.07
CA GLY A 14 -9.25 10.67 -7.16
C GLY A 14 -9.11 9.26 -6.59
N ILE A 15 -9.54 9.06 -5.36
CA ILE A 15 -9.45 7.77 -4.69
C ILE A 15 -10.55 6.83 -5.19
N ILE A 16 -10.15 5.67 -5.70
CA ILE A 16 -11.08 4.64 -6.16
C ILE A 16 -11.35 3.63 -5.05
N SER A 17 -10.30 3.19 -4.35
CA SER A 17 -10.44 2.21 -3.28
C SER A 17 -9.28 2.32 -2.30
N GLU A 18 -9.48 1.70 -1.14
CA GLU A 18 -8.52 1.76 -0.04
C GLU A 18 -8.50 0.41 0.65
N GLN A 19 -7.32 -0.06 1.03
CA GLN A 19 -7.15 -1.34 1.70
C GLN A 19 -6.04 -1.22 2.75
N LEU A 20 -6.29 -1.75 3.95
CA LEU A 20 -5.29 -1.81 5.01
C LEU A 20 -4.70 -3.22 5.07
N CYS A 21 -3.40 -3.29 5.26
CA CYS A 21 -2.68 -4.55 5.41
C CYS A 21 -1.74 -4.46 6.61
N GLY A 22 -1.54 -5.57 7.29
CA GLY A 22 -0.68 -5.64 8.47
C GLY A 22 0.75 -6.05 8.18
N SER A 23 1.07 -6.46 6.97
CA SER A 23 2.41 -6.93 6.62
C SER A 23 2.66 -6.80 5.13
N VAL A 24 3.93 -6.84 4.76
CA VAL A 24 4.32 -6.84 3.34
C VAL A 24 3.79 -8.07 2.63
N THR A 25 3.75 -9.20 3.32
CA THR A 25 3.20 -10.43 2.75
C THR A 25 1.72 -10.25 2.38
N GLU A 26 0.95 -9.61 3.24
CA GLU A 26 -0.45 -9.34 2.94
C GLU A 26 -0.60 -8.38 1.76
N ILE A 27 0.26 -7.36 1.67
CA ILE A 27 0.25 -6.45 0.54
C ILE A 27 0.47 -7.21 -0.77
N CYS A 28 1.50 -8.04 -0.81
CA CYS A 28 1.85 -8.78 -2.02
C CYS A 28 0.73 -9.72 -2.44
N LYS A 29 0.12 -10.39 -1.48
CA LYS A 29 -1.00 -11.27 -1.74
C LYS A 29 -2.20 -10.51 -2.29
N TYR A 30 -2.51 -9.37 -1.70
CA TYR A 30 -3.60 -8.52 -2.15
C TYR A 30 -3.39 -8.01 -3.57
N LEU A 31 -2.19 -7.56 -3.88
CA LEU A 31 -1.87 -7.03 -5.20
C LEU A 31 -1.89 -8.13 -6.27
N ASP A 32 -1.44 -9.32 -5.92
CA ASP A 32 -1.47 -10.47 -6.82
C ASP A 32 -2.92 -10.85 -7.14
N GLU A 33 -3.74 -10.99 -6.11
CA GLU A 33 -5.13 -11.42 -6.28
C GLU A 33 -6.00 -10.38 -6.97
N LYS A 34 -5.78 -9.11 -6.68
CA LYS A 34 -6.65 -8.04 -7.17
C LYS A 34 -6.18 -7.44 -8.49
N TYR A 35 -4.88 -7.32 -8.68
CA TYR A 35 -4.31 -6.62 -9.83
C TYR A 35 -3.42 -7.50 -10.70
N ASP A 36 -3.31 -8.77 -10.35
CA ASP A 36 -2.48 -9.73 -11.10
C ASP A 36 -1.02 -9.29 -11.17
N LEU A 37 -0.53 -8.68 -10.09
CA LEU A 37 0.86 -8.28 -9.98
C LEU A 37 1.65 -9.40 -9.31
N ASP A 38 2.81 -9.74 -9.87
CA ASP A 38 3.61 -10.82 -9.35
C ASP A 38 4.08 -10.51 -7.92
N ALA A 39 3.71 -11.38 -6.97
CA ALA A 39 3.99 -11.17 -5.56
C ALA A 39 5.49 -11.07 -5.27
N LYS A 40 6.30 -11.82 -5.99
CA LYS A 40 7.74 -11.84 -5.79
C LYS A 40 8.37 -10.51 -6.19
N ASP A 41 7.98 -9.99 -7.36
CA ASP A 41 8.47 -8.71 -7.86
C ASP A 41 7.99 -7.57 -6.99
N MET A 42 6.73 -7.62 -6.55
CA MET A 42 6.16 -6.58 -5.70
C MET A 42 6.81 -6.56 -4.32
N ARG A 43 7.14 -7.73 -3.77
CA ARG A 43 7.86 -7.79 -2.50
C ARG A 43 9.20 -7.09 -2.59
N LYS A 44 9.96 -7.35 -3.64
CA LYS A 44 11.26 -6.73 -3.84
C LYS A 44 11.11 -5.21 -3.97
N PHE A 45 10.15 -4.76 -4.76
CA PHE A 45 9.89 -3.34 -4.96
C PHE A 45 9.48 -2.65 -3.66
N ILE A 46 8.57 -3.25 -2.90
CA ILE A 46 8.05 -2.68 -1.67
C ILE A 46 9.14 -2.62 -0.60
N VAL A 47 9.88 -3.69 -0.39
CA VAL A 47 10.93 -3.73 0.62
C VAL A 47 12.02 -2.71 0.30
N THR A 48 12.42 -2.62 -0.96
CA THR A 48 13.43 -1.67 -1.39
C THR A 48 12.95 -0.22 -1.19
N SER A 49 11.71 0.05 -1.55
CA SER A 49 11.15 1.40 -1.42
C SER A 49 11.00 1.82 0.03
N PHE A 50 10.52 0.93 0.88
CA PHE A 50 10.32 1.25 2.29
C PHE A 50 11.61 1.27 3.10
N ALA A 51 12.73 0.84 2.53
CA ALA A 51 14.02 1.00 3.18
C ALA A 51 14.43 2.46 3.27
N VAL A 52 13.93 3.31 2.37
CA VAL A 52 14.31 4.72 2.31
C VAL A 52 13.13 5.69 2.38
N ASN A 53 11.90 5.21 2.18
CA ASN A 53 10.70 6.05 2.13
C ASN A 53 9.58 5.44 2.96
N THR A 54 8.63 6.28 3.37
CA THR A 54 7.41 5.81 4.05
C THR A 54 6.25 5.67 3.10
N LYS A 55 6.42 6.06 1.85
CA LYS A 55 5.41 5.96 0.80
C LYS A 55 6.04 5.49 -0.48
N LEU A 56 5.29 4.75 -1.26
CA LEU A 56 5.70 4.39 -2.61
C LEU A 56 4.52 4.52 -3.56
N TYR A 57 4.82 4.63 -4.84
CA TYR A 57 3.82 4.75 -5.88
C TYR A 57 4.10 3.73 -6.97
N TYR A 58 3.05 3.10 -7.45
CA TYR A 58 3.12 2.18 -8.58
C TYR A 58 2.12 2.65 -9.63
N GLN A 59 2.56 2.87 -10.85
CA GLN A 59 1.69 3.38 -11.89
C GLN A 59 1.32 2.29 -12.88
N PHE A 60 0.02 2.17 -13.15
CA PHE A 60 -0.49 1.25 -14.16
C PHE A 60 -0.44 1.88 -15.54
N ALA A 61 -0.43 1.03 -16.56
CA ALA A 61 -0.37 1.50 -17.94
C ALA A 61 -1.60 2.32 -18.36
N ASP A 62 -2.74 2.11 -17.68
CA ASP A 62 -3.98 2.82 -17.98
C ASP A 62 -4.10 4.18 -17.32
N GLY A 63 -3.08 4.61 -16.58
CA GLY A 63 -3.07 5.90 -15.90
C GLY A 63 -3.48 5.86 -14.44
N ARG A 64 -4.00 4.75 -13.96
CA ARG A 64 -4.27 4.59 -12.52
C ARG A 64 -2.96 4.39 -11.78
N SER A 65 -2.97 4.65 -10.49
CA SER A 65 -1.79 4.44 -9.67
C SER A 65 -2.16 3.89 -8.30
N LEU A 66 -1.20 3.20 -7.70
CA LEU A 66 -1.31 2.74 -6.31
C LEU A 66 -0.39 3.60 -5.46
N ARG A 67 -0.88 4.03 -4.31
CA ARG A 67 -0.05 4.67 -3.30
C ARG A 67 -0.07 3.77 -2.08
N ILE A 68 1.09 3.28 -1.68
CA ILE A 68 1.21 2.42 -0.51
C ILE A 68 1.99 3.21 0.55
N SER A 69 1.37 3.44 1.69
CA SER A 69 1.97 4.18 2.80
C SER A 69 2.22 3.23 3.97
N GLN A 70 3.37 3.39 4.61
CA GLN A 70 3.71 2.64 5.80
C GLN A 70 3.51 3.54 7.01
N HIS A 71 2.75 3.06 7.99
CA HIS A 71 2.50 3.77 9.22
C HIS A 71 2.94 2.92 10.40
N LYS A 72 3.57 3.55 11.37
CA LYS A 72 3.87 2.89 12.63
C LYS A 72 2.66 3.07 13.52
N ALA A 73 2.06 1.96 13.94
CA ALA A 73 0.90 1.99 14.80
C ALA A 73 1.27 1.61 16.22
N ASP A 74 0.72 2.31 17.19
CA ASP A 74 0.79 1.90 18.58
C ASP A 74 -0.61 1.98 19.20
N ALA A 75 -0.77 1.42 20.40
CA ALA A 75 -2.07 1.33 21.03
C ALA A 75 -2.70 2.70 21.27
N THR A 76 -1.88 3.68 21.60
CA THR A 76 -2.37 5.03 21.89
C THR A 76 -2.98 5.66 20.63
N VAL A 77 -2.28 5.54 19.53
CA VAL A 77 -2.76 6.09 18.26
C VAL A 77 -4.05 5.40 17.83
N GLN A 78 -4.12 4.11 18.03
CA GLN A 78 -5.31 3.36 17.66
C GLN A 78 -6.55 3.73 18.44
N LEU A 79 -6.38 4.17 19.66
CA LEU A 79 -7.50 4.62 20.47
C LEU A 79 -8.06 5.92 19.97
N HIS A 80 -7.33 6.65 19.21
CA HIS A 80 -7.79 7.87 18.57
C HIS A 80 -8.33 7.59 17.18
N GLY A 81 -8.77 6.42 16.97
CA GLY A 81 -9.32 5.99 15.73
C GLY A 81 -10.44 6.84 15.21
N CYS A 82 -10.76 7.75 15.92
CA CYS A 82 -11.63 8.82 15.53
C CYS A 82 -11.07 9.59 14.36
N TRP A 83 -10.04 9.14 13.83
CA TRP A 83 -9.61 9.67 12.57
C TRP A 83 -10.66 9.49 11.50
#